data_8e8cbe145792a343617e4417309e6876
#
_entry.id   8e8cbe145792a343617e4417309e6876
#
_cell.length_a   1.000
_cell.length_b   1.000
_cell.length_c   1.000
_cell.angle_alpha   90.00
_cell.angle_beta   90.00
_cell.angle_gamma   90.00
#
_symmetry.space_group_name_H-M   'P 1'
#
loop_
_entity.id
_entity.type
_entity.pdbx_description
1 polymer ?
#
loop_
_entity_poly.entity_id
_entity_poly.type
_entity_poly.pdbx_seq_one_letter_code
_entity_poly.pdbx_strand_id
1 'polypeptide(L)'
;MSRAHVALVVLAGTGFLLSSDLTMVNVALGAIESELQASISQLGWVVDGYAIAMVSLLLCAAPLGEWLGQKRVFLLGLALFGLGSLQGGLSGQISTLITARVVMGLGAALMLAPSQVLTALLFAPEQRTAAFAIWSTVGALGLCIGPVLGGLLVSGPGWSWIFFVNLPVVAAALLVGWRFLPETKSRQAGCLDPWSLGSSSLGLVLSLGALLQGPNQGWASPAIGASLLIGLLLLGLFARRQLKLSRPLLQPAAWRQPVVRGALLALFAMTMSFNGAQFLAVMELHQAGWTPLGIGLVLAPYALVVWAASRSSARLSQRLGAQRLIVLAYAPLVLSFMLLALAPSRGPAAATAALGLLVGGLGQGGIAPVATTEAYNALPPELLGSGAGLTMLARFLGSSVIVAVLDSALASGGSPWVPGLIGAALICLCWRLQQPQRRN
;
A
#
# COMPACT_ATOMS: atom_id res chain seq x y z
N MET A 1 26.26 13.84 -2.70
CA MET A 1 25.05 13.48 -1.94
C MET A 1 25.44 13.11 -0.52
N SER A 2 24.69 13.60 0.50
CA SER A 2 24.94 13.14 1.89
C SER A 2 24.57 11.67 2.05
N ARG A 3 25.13 11.00 3.08
CA ARG A 3 24.80 9.59 3.39
C ARG A 3 23.30 9.36 3.55
N ALA A 4 22.58 10.32 4.15
CA ALA A 4 21.12 10.25 4.31
C ALA A 4 20.35 10.26 2.97
N HIS A 5 20.80 11.03 1.99
CA HIS A 5 20.17 11.06 0.67
C HIS A 5 20.40 9.76 -0.11
N VAL A 6 21.60 9.15 -0.01
CA VAL A 6 21.86 7.83 -0.62
C VAL A 6 20.99 6.76 0.02
N ALA A 7 20.87 6.77 1.35
CA ALA A 7 19.97 5.88 2.07
C ALA A 7 18.50 6.07 1.65
N LEU A 8 18.03 7.32 1.48
CA LEU A 8 16.67 7.61 1.02
C LEU A 8 16.41 7.05 -0.38
N VAL A 9 17.38 7.09 -1.30
CA VAL A 9 17.23 6.50 -2.64
C VAL A 9 16.98 5.00 -2.53
N VAL A 10 17.68 4.28 -1.65
CA VAL A 10 17.43 2.85 -1.42
C VAL A 10 16.03 2.62 -0.82
N LEU A 11 15.67 3.38 0.22
CA LEU A 11 14.38 3.23 0.90
C LEU A 11 13.20 3.58 -0.02
N ALA A 12 13.31 4.63 -0.82
CA ALA A 12 12.29 4.99 -1.81
C ALA A 12 12.26 4.01 -3.00
N GLY A 13 13.44 3.55 -3.44
CA GLY A 13 13.57 2.55 -4.51
C GLY A 13 12.87 1.23 -4.20
N THR A 14 12.77 0.83 -2.92
CA THR A 14 11.97 -0.34 -2.54
C THR A 14 10.47 -0.10 -2.76
N GLY A 15 9.96 1.11 -2.53
CA GLY A 15 8.59 1.48 -2.87
C GLY A 15 8.30 1.33 -4.37
N PHE A 16 9.25 1.76 -5.22
CA PHE A 16 9.16 1.55 -6.67
C PHE A 16 9.15 0.05 -7.02
N LEU A 17 10.09 -0.71 -6.46
CA LEU A 17 10.23 -2.14 -6.70
C LEU A 17 8.92 -2.90 -6.39
N LEU A 18 8.34 -2.66 -5.20
CA LEU A 18 7.10 -3.32 -4.77
C LEU A 18 5.90 -2.93 -5.63
N SER A 19 5.79 -1.65 -5.98
CA SER A 19 4.67 -1.14 -6.76
C SER A 19 4.75 -1.59 -8.23
N SER A 20 5.94 -1.59 -8.83
CA SER A 20 6.12 -2.04 -10.21
C SER A 20 5.94 -3.56 -10.34
N ASP A 21 6.45 -4.35 -9.39
CA ASP A 21 6.25 -5.80 -9.37
C ASP A 21 4.77 -6.18 -9.37
N LEU A 22 3.99 -5.53 -8.49
CA LEU A 22 2.55 -5.79 -8.40
C LEU A 22 1.82 -5.55 -9.74
N THR A 23 2.18 -4.49 -10.45
CA THR A 23 1.52 -4.14 -11.71
C THR A 23 2.08 -4.92 -12.92
N MET A 24 3.37 -5.27 -12.93
CA MET A 24 3.95 -6.14 -13.96
C MET A 24 3.33 -7.53 -13.96
N VAL A 25 3.12 -8.12 -12.77
CA VAL A 25 2.50 -9.44 -12.64
C VAL A 25 1.09 -9.46 -13.23
N ASN A 26 0.28 -8.42 -13.01
CA ASN A 26 -1.06 -8.33 -13.57
C ASN A 26 -1.06 -8.36 -15.11
N VAL A 27 -0.06 -7.72 -15.75
CA VAL A 27 0.11 -7.77 -17.22
C VAL A 27 0.54 -9.15 -17.70
N ALA A 28 1.30 -9.89 -16.88
CA ALA A 28 1.84 -11.19 -17.24
C ALA A 28 0.85 -12.36 -17.07
N LEU A 29 -0.30 -12.17 -16.38
CA LEU A 29 -1.21 -13.27 -16.02
C LEU A 29 -1.64 -14.10 -17.23
N GLY A 30 -1.96 -13.49 -18.37
CA GLY A 30 -2.36 -14.22 -19.58
C GLY A 30 -1.24 -15.08 -20.18
N ALA A 31 0.00 -14.61 -20.13
CA ALA A 31 1.16 -15.38 -20.57
C ALA A 31 1.47 -16.55 -19.61
N ILE A 32 1.34 -16.31 -18.29
CA ILE A 32 1.48 -17.33 -17.24
C ILE A 32 0.39 -18.40 -17.40
N GLU A 33 -0.87 -18.00 -17.66
CA GLU A 33 -1.97 -18.91 -17.91
C GLU A 33 -1.67 -19.87 -19.04
N SER A 34 -1.29 -19.32 -20.19
CA SER A 34 -1.02 -20.11 -21.41
C SER A 34 0.18 -21.03 -21.27
N GLU A 35 1.28 -20.58 -20.65
CA GLU A 35 2.53 -21.36 -20.57
C GLU A 35 2.49 -22.41 -19.45
N LEU A 36 1.98 -22.06 -18.25
CA LEU A 36 1.90 -22.99 -17.12
C LEU A 36 0.58 -23.76 -17.04
N GLN A 37 -0.32 -23.57 -18.01
CA GLN A 37 -1.66 -24.22 -18.05
C GLN A 37 -2.43 -24.01 -16.74
N ALA A 38 -2.36 -22.79 -16.20
CA ALA A 38 -2.88 -22.43 -14.91
C ALA A 38 -4.41 -22.19 -14.95
N SER A 39 -5.12 -22.66 -13.94
CA SER A 39 -6.53 -22.30 -13.77
C SER A 39 -6.69 -20.86 -13.28
N ILE A 40 -7.86 -20.25 -13.52
CA ILE A 40 -8.21 -18.90 -13.04
C ILE A 40 -8.00 -18.77 -11.52
N SER A 41 -8.37 -19.80 -10.74
CA SER A 41 -8.15 -19.83 -9.30
C SER A 41 -6.67 -19.79 -8.93
N GLN A 42 -5.82 -20.50 -9.66
CA GLN A 42 -4.37 -20.50 -9.42
C GLN A 42 -3.74 -19.15 -9.79
N LEU A 43 -4.20 -18.50 -10.86
CA LEU A 43 -3.79 -17.15 -11.22
C LEU A 43 -4.20 -16.14 -10.13
N GLY A 44 -5.38 -16.28 -9.55
CA GLY A 44 -5.79 -15.51 -8.37
C GLY A 44 -4.78 -15.67 -7.23
N TRP A 45 -4.32 -16.90 -6.94
CA TRP A 45 -3.32 -17.13 -5.90
C TRP A 45 -1.93 -16.54 -6.20
N VAL A 46 -1.55 -16.36 -7.47
CA VAL A 46 -0.32 -15.65 -7.84
C VAL A 46 -0.35 -14.19 -7.36
N VAL A 47 -1.52 -13.53 -7.42
CA VAL A 47 -1.70 -12.15 -6.96
C VAL A 47 -2.00 -12.11 -5.46
N ASP A 48 -3.00 -12.85 -5.01
CA ASP A 48 -3.51 -12.82 -3.63
C ASP A 48 -2.49 -13.40 -2.64
N GLY A 49 -1.75 -14.43 -3.03
CA GLY A 49 -0.72 -15.04 -2.19
C GLY A 49 0.35 -14.03 -1.75
N TYR A 50 0.77 -13.15 -2.66
CA TYR A 50 1.67 -12.03 -2.34
C TYR A 50 1.02 -11.03 -1.37
N ALA A 51 -0.18 -10.59 -1.66
CA ALA A 51 -0.89 -9.59 -0.85
C ALA A 51 -1.19 -10.10 0.56
N ILE A 52 -1.68 -11.33 0.69
CA ILE A 52 -1.99 -11.99 1.95
C ILE A 52 -0.71 -12.18 2.79
N ALA A 53 0.37 -12.67 2.19
CA ALA A 53 1.65 -12.85 2.86
C ALA A 53 2.23 -11.52 3.33
N MET A 54 2.16 -10.47 2.51
CA MET A 54 2.62 -9.14 2.90
C MET A 54 1.83 -8.60 4.08
N VAL A 55 0.51 -8.69 4.05
CA VAL A 55 -0.36 -8.18 5.11
C VAL A 55 -0.16 -8.97 6.41
N SER A 56 0.10 -10.28 6.34
CA SER A 56 0.31 -11.13 7.51
C SER A 56 1.40 -10.62 8.46
N LEU A 57 2.50 -10.07 7.92
CA LEU A 57 3.62 -9.56 8.71
C LEU A 57 3.60 -8.04 8.90
N LEU A 58 2.62 -7.34 8.34
CA LEU A 58 2.62 -5.88 8.28
C LEU A 58 2.72 -5.21 9.66
N LEU A 59 1.92 -5.69 10.64
CA LEU A 59 1.93 -5.17 12.01
C LEU A 59 3.16 -5.61 12.80
N CYS A 60 3.81 -6.67 12.39
CA CYS A 60 4.93 -7.28 13.09
C CYS A 60 6.29 -6.78 12.59
N ALA A 61 6.37 -6.34 11.33
CA ALA A 61 7.64 -6.01 10.67
C ALA A 61 8.41 -4.87 11.36
N ALA A 62 7.72 -3.80 11.78
CA ALA A 62 8.38 -2.68 12.44
C ALA A 62 8.77 -2.98 13.91
N PRO A 63 7.91 -3.60 14.74
CA PRO A 63 8.32 -4.12 16.06
C PRO A 63 9.47 -5.14 15.99
N LEU A 64 9.47 -6.01 14.98
CA LEU A 64 10.58 -6.91 14.71
C LEU A 64 11.88 -6.10 14.44
N GLY A 65 11.75 -4.98 13.72
CA GLY A 65 12.84 -4.04 13.48
C GLY A 65 13.35 -3.34 14.76
N GLU A 66 12.48 -3.09 15.73
CA GLU A 66 12.90 -2.56 17.05
C GLU A 66 13.75 -3.60 17.82
N TRP A 67 13.41 -4.87 17.70
CA TRP A 67 14.10 -5.96 18.39
C TRP A 67 15.41 -6.38 17.69
N LEU A 68 15.39 -6.64 16.38
CA LEU A 68 16.54 -7.10 15.60
C LEU A 68 17.39 -5.96 15.03
N GLY A 69 16.83 -4.76 14.92
CA GLY A 69 17.40 -3.62 14.21
C GLY A 69 16.67 -3.38 12.88
N GLN A 70 16.21 -2.14 12.65
CA GLN A 70 15.41 -1.80 11.44
C GLN A 70 16.18 -2.09 10.15
N LYS A 71 17.48 -1.79 10.11
CA LYS A 71 18.34 -2.10 8.97
C LYS A 71 18.38 -3.60 8.68
N ARG A 72 18.56 -4.44 9.71
CA ARG A 72 18.67 -5.89 9.52
C ARG A 72 17.37 -6.47 8.99
N VAL A 73 16.23 -6.06 9.55
CA VAL A 73 14.92 -6.52 9.09
C VAL A 73 14.66 -6.06 7.67
N PHE A 74 15.01 -4.82 7.33
CA PHE A 74 14.90 -4.30 5.97
C PHE A 74 15.75 -5.10 4.96
N LEU A 75 17.03 -5.38 5.30
CA LEU A 75 17.93 -6.17 4.42
C LEU A 75 17.48 -7.63 4.31
N LEU A 76 16.95 -8.23 5.40
CA LEU A 76 16.33 -9.56 5.34
C LEU A 76 15.12 -9.55 4.41
N GLY A 77 14.27 -8.52 4.48
CA GLY A 77 13.15 -8.35 3.57
C GLY A 77 13.58 -8.28 2.11
N LEU A 78 14.63 -7.49 1.79
CA LEU A 78 15.23 -7.43 0.45
C LEU A 78 15.76 -8.79 -0.01
N ALA A 79 16.45 -9.52 0.85
CA ALA A 79 16.98 -10.85 0.52
C ALA A 79 15.86 -11.85 0.23
N LEU A 80 14.82 -11.88 1.07
CA LEU A 80 13.64 -12.75 0.86
C LEU A 80 12.90 -12.37 -0.42
N PHE A 81 12.70 -11.09 -0.68
CA PHE A 81 12.07 -10.62 -1.92
C PHE A 81 12.89 -11.04 -3.15
N GLY A 82 14.22 -10.88 -3.10
CA GLY A 82 15.12 -11.31 -4.17
C GLY A 82 15.12 -12.82 -4.39
N LEU A 83 15.15 -13.62 -3.32
CA LEU A 83 15.06 -15.08 -3.40
C LEU A 83 13.73 -15.53 -3.99
N GLY A 84 12.61 -14.96 -3.53
CA GLY A 84 11.30 -15.23 -4.12
C GLY A 84 11.22 -14.80 -5.57
N SER A 85 11.82 -13.66 -5.92
CA SER A 85 11.88 -13.18 -7.30
C SER A 85 12.72 -14.11 -8.20
N LEU A 86 13.86 -14.59 -7.71
CA LEU A 86 14.65 -15.61 -8.41
C LEU A 86 13.86 -16.91 -8.61
N GLN A 87 13.20 -17.40 -7.55
CA GLN A 87 12.34 -18.58 -7.62
C GLN A 87 11.19 -18.39 -8.62
N GLY A 88 10.54 -17.21 -8.63
CA GLY A 88 9.47 -16.86 -9.56
C GLY A 88 9.93 -16.88 -11.01
N GLY A 89 11.11 -16.29 -11.30
CA GLY A 89 11.69 -16.30 -12.64
C GLY A 89 12.11 -17.68 -13.14
N LEU A 90 12.46 -18.60 -12.23
CA LEU A 90 12.85 -19.99 -12.54
C LEU A 90 11.68 -20.98 -12.46
N SER A 91 10.47 -20.51 -12.16
CA SER A 91 9.33 -21.41 -11.95
C SER A 91 8.83 -22.04 -13.26
N GLY A 92 8.88 -23.37 -13.35
CA GLY A 92 8.29 -24.15 -14.44
C GLY A 92 6.90 -24.72 -14.07
N GLN A 93 6.37 -24.41 -12.88
CA GLN A 93 5.07 -24.88 -12.40
C GLN A 93 4.37 -23.77 -11.62
N ILE A 94 3.04 -23.72 -11.74
CA ILE A 94 2.23 -22.69 -11.10
C ILE A 94 2.34 -22.72 -9.56
N SER A 95 2.45 -23.90 -8.95
CA SER A 95 2.63 -24.06 -7.50
C SER A 95 3.94 -23.43 -7.00
N THR A 96 5.03 -23.59 -7.76
CA THR A 96 6.33 -22.95 -7.46
C THR A 96 6.23 -21.45 -7.58
N LEU A 97 5.51 -20.94 -8.59
CA LEU A 97 5.27 -19.51 -8.75
C LEU A 97 4.44 -18.95 -7.59
N ILE A 98 3.38 -19.63 -7.15
CA ILE A 98 2.57 -19.22 -5.99
C ILE A 98 3.44 -19.15 -4.72
N THR A 99 4.27 -20.17 -4.47
CA THR A 99 5.18 -20.13 -3.30
C THR A 99 6.20 -19.02 -3.39
N ALA A 100 6.74 -18.73 -4.58
CA ALA A 100 7.62 -17.59 -4.83
C ALA A 100 6.92 -16.26 -4.47
N ARG A 101 5.68 -16.08 -4.88
CA ARG A 101 4.87 -14.91 -4.56
C ARG A 101 4.63 -14.74 -3.06
N VAL A 102 4.38 -15.81 -2.34
CA VAL A 102 4.26 -15.80 -0.87
C VAL A 102 5.58 -15.33 -0.23
N VAL A 103 6.72 -15.88 -0.66
CA VAL A 103 8.04 -15.47 -0.15
C VAL A 103 8.32 -13.99 -0.45
N MET A 104 8.02 -13.53 -1.67
CA MET A 104 8.14 -12.11 -2.04
C MET A 104 7.25 -11.21 -1.16
N GLY A 105 6.02 -11.62 -0.87
CA GLY A 105 5.09 -10.89 0.00
C GLY A 105 5.61 -10.74 1.43
N LEU A 106 6.16 -11.80 2.02
CA LEU A 106 6.82 -11.75 3.32
C LEU A 106 8.01 -10.78 3.31
N GLY A 107 8.85 -10.84 2.25
CA GLY A 107 9.94 -9.90 2.03
C GLY A 107 9.47 -8.46 1.93
N ALA A 108 8.39 -8.21 1.20
CA ALA A 108 7.79 -6.89 1.02
C ALA A 108 7.33 -6.27 2.35
N ALA A 109 6.69 -7.05 3.23
CA ALA A 109 6.30 -6.58 4.57
C ALA A 109 7.50 -6.13 5.39
N LEU A 110 8.58 -6.95 5.39
CA LEU A 110 9.81 -6.68 6.13
C LEU A 110 10.61 -5.50 5.55
N MET A 111 10.35 -5.09 4.31
CA MET A 111 10.94 -3.89 3.71
C MET A 111 10.11 -2.64 4.00
N LEU A 112 8.80 -2.72 3.87
CA LEU A 112 7.91 -1.56 3.78
C LEU A 112 7.85 -0.77 5.09
N ALA A 113 7.53 -1.42 6.21
CA ALA A 113 7.42 -0.75 7.50
C ALA A 113 8.78 -0.25 8.04
N PRO A 114 9.87 -1.05 8.04
CA PRO A 114 11.20 -0.55 8.39
C PRO A 114 11.70 0.60 7.51
N SER A 115 11.35 0.64 6.21
CA SER A 115 11.76 1.74 5.33
C SER A 115 11.22 3.09 5.79
N GLN A 116 9.99 3.12 6.30
CA GLN A 116 9.41 4.36 6.86
C GLN A 116 10.08 4.77 8.17
N VAL A 117 10.32 3.82 9.09
CA VAL A 117 11.02 4.09 10.35
C VAL A 117 12.42 4.63 10.07
N LEU A 118 13.18 3.98 9.19
CA LEU A 118 14.51 4.43 8.79
C LEU A 118 14.48 5.82 8.16
N THR A 119 13.48 6.11 7.32
CA THR A 119 13.29 7.45 6.74
C THR A 119 13.04 8.48 7.84
N ALA A 120 12.20 8.19 8.82
CA ALA A 120 11.92 9.09 9.94
C ALA A 120 13.14 9.33 10.84
N LEU A 121 14.02 8.33 10.99
CA LEU A 121 15.25 8.43 11.80
C LEU A 121 16.40 9.15 11.07
N LEU A 122 16.45 9.08 9.74
CA LEU A 122 17.50 9.69 8.93
C LEU A 122 17.35 11.20 8.77
N PHE A 123 16.14 11.73 8.92
CA PHE A 123 15.82 13.13 8.65
C PHE A 123 15.25 13.82 9.89
N ALA A 124 15.69 15.08 10.11
CA ALA A 124 15.13 15.94 11.14
C ALA A 124 13.62 16.19 10.89
N PRO A 125 12.82 16.47 11.93
CA PRO A 125 11.37 16.65 11.81
C PRO A 125 10.94 17.59 10.68
N GLU A 126 11.69 18.68 10.46
CA GLU A 126 11.43 19.70 9.43
C GLU A 126 11.65 19.17 8.01
N GLN A 127 12.51 18.17 7.86
CA GLN A 127 12.89 17.58 6.56
C GLN A 127 12.07 16.32 6.23
N ARG A 128 11.36 15.73 7.19
CA ARG A 128 10.61 14.47 7.04
C ARG A 128 9.56 14.56 5.94
N THR A 129 8.82 15.67 5.85
CA THR A 129 7.80 15.84 4.81
C THR A 129 8.41 15.74 3.41
N ALA A 130 9.57 16.36 3.18
CA ALA A 130 10.26 16.27 1.89
C ALA A 130 10.78 14.84 1.62
N ALA A 131 11.31 14.15 2.64
CA ALA A 131 11.77 12.77 2.51
C ALA A 131 10.62 11.81 2.20
N PHE A 132 9.49 11.90 2.90
CA PHE A 132 8.30 11.11 2.63
C PHE A 132 7.62 11.48 1.30
N ALA A 133 7.74 12.73 0.84
CA ALA A 133 7.29 13.12 -0.50
C ALA A 133 8.09 12.38 -1.58
N ILE A 134 9.41 12.28 -1.46
CA ILE A 134 10.26 11.50 -2.37
C ILE A 134 9.87 10.02 -2.30
N TRP A 135 9.75 9.46 -1.09
CA TRP A 135 9.37 8.05 -0.88
C TRP A 135 8.04 7.72 -1.55
N SER A 136 7.01 8.53 -1.34
CA SER A 136 5.66 8.33 -1.92
C SER A 136 5.65 8.49 -3.44
N THR A 137 6.39 9.47 -3.97
CA THR A 137 6.48 9.72 -5.41
C THR A 137 7.16 8.58 -6.14
N VAL A 138 8.26 8.08 -5.61
CA VAL A 138 9.01 6.98 -6.21
C VAL A 138 8.17 5.70 -6.22
N GLY A 139 7.38 5.46 -5.16
CA GLY A 139 6.39 4.38 -5.13
C GLY A 139 5.30 4.55 -6.20
N ALA A 140 4.76 5.76 -6.37
CA ALA A 140 3.75 6.04 -7.39
C ALA A 140 4.29 5.86 -8.82
N LEU A 141 5.56 6.21 -9.07
CA LEU A 141 6.22 5.94 -10.36
C LEU A 141 6.26 4.45 -10.68
N GLY A 142 6.48 3.58 -9.69
CA GLY A 142 6.45 2.14 -9.87
C GLY A 142 5.10 1.63 -10.40
N LEU A 143 3.99 2.15 -9.87
CA LEU A 143 2.64 1.80 -10.33
C LEU A 143 2.41 2.19 -11.80
N CYS A 144 2.96 3.31 -12.25
CA CYS A 144 2.75 3.79 -13.61
C CYS A 144 3.70 3.13 -14.63
N ILE A 145 4.95 2.90 -14.24
CA ILE A 145 5.98 2.32 -15.12
C ILE A 145 5.81 0.80 -15.22
N GLY A 146 5.29 0.15 -14.17
CA GLY A 146 5.15 -1.30 -14.09
C GLY A 146 4.40 -1.92 -15.27
N PRO A 147 3.20 -1.46 -15.67
CA PRO A 147 2.49 -2.02 -16.81
C PRO A 147 3.27 -1.90 -18.13
N VAL A 148 3.99 -0.79 -18.34
CA VAL A 148 4.81 -0.57 -19.54
C VAL A 148 5.99 -1.54 -19.56
N LEU A 149 6.74 -1.62 -18.44
CA LEU A 149 7.84 -2.57 -18.30
C LEU A 149 7.36 -4.01 -18.41
N GLY A 150 6.23 -4.35 -17.73
CA GLY A 150 5.64 -5.68 -17.81
C GLY A 150 5.27 -6.06 -19.23
N GLY A 151 4.61 -5.16 -19.96
CA GLY A 151 4.26 -5.37 -21.36
C GLY A 151 5.46 -5.60 -22.26
N LEU A 152 6.52 -4.80 -22.10
CA LEU A 152 7.77 -4.95 -22.86
C LEU A 152 8.47 -6.27 -22.54
N LEU A 153 8.55 -6.65 -21.26
CA LEU A 153 9.22 -7.89 -20.84
C LEU A 153 8.43 -9.13 -21.30
N VAL A 154 7.11 -9.12 -21.14
CA VAL A 154 6.24 -10.24 -21.57
C VAL A 154 6.28 -10.44 -23.08
N SER A 155 6.26 -9.35 -23.87
CA SER A 155 6.29 -9.40 -25.33
C SER A 155 7.67 -9.74 -25.90
N GLY A 156 8.73 -9.51 -25.14
CA GLY A 156 10.11 -9.74 -25.54
C GLY A 156 10.65 -11.08 -25.03
N PRO A 157 11.43 -11.08 -23.92
CA PRO A 157 12.09 -12.28 -23.43
C PRO A 157 11.15 -13.26 -22.69
N GLY A 158 9.91 -12.88 -22.39
CA GLY A 158 8.92 -13.69 -21.71
C GLY A 158 8.58 -13.23 -20.30
N TRP A 159 7.48 -13.77 -19.75
CA TRP A 159 6.92 -13.36 -18.46
C TRP A 159 7.87 -13.58 -17.27
N SER A 160 8.77 -14.56 -17.32
CA SER A 160 9.74 -14.85 -16.26
C SER A 160 10.65 -13.64 -15.97
N TRP A 161 10.90 -12.79 -16.98
CA TRP A 161 11.77 -11.62 -16.85
C TRP A 161 11.16 -10.51 -15.98
N ILE A 162 9.84 -10.49 -15.74
CA ILE A 162 9.25 -9.57 -14.75
C ILE A 162 9.80 -9.81 -13.34
N PHE A 163 10.24 -11.03 -13.05
CA PHE A 163 10.90 -11.40 -11.81
C PHE A 163 12.40 -11.15 -11.87
N PHE A 164 13.08 -11.55 -12.95
CA PHE A 164 14.53 -11.36 -13.06
C PHE A 164 14.95 -9.89 -13.04
N VAL A 165 14.14 -8.97 -13.56
CA VAL A 165 14.42 -7.52 -13.54
C VAL A 165 14.54 -6.95 -12.13
N ASN A 166 13.92 -7.58 -11.13
CA ASN A 166 14.01 -7.19 -9.73
C ASN A 166 15.40 -7.48 -9.14
N LEU A 167 16.11 -8.53 -9.62
CA LEU A 167 17.35 -9.00 -8.99
C LEU A 167 18.48 -7.98 -8.98
N PRO A 168 18.81 -7.28 -10.10
CA PRO A 168 19.84 -6.25 -10.08
C PRO A 168 19.47 -5.08 -9.16
N VAL A 169 18.19 -4.72 -9.08
CA VAL A 169 17.72 -3.66 -8.18
C VAL A 169 17.87 -4.09 -6.71
N VAL A 170 17.47 -5.32 -6.38
CA VAL A 170 17.63 -5.91 -5.04
C VAL A 170 19.11 -6.01 -4.66
N ALA A 171 19.97 -6.49 -5.55
CA ALA A 171 21.40 -6.60 -5.28
C ALA A 171 22.03 -5.23 -5.01
N ALA A 172 21.71 -4.22 -5.82
CA ALA A 172 22.17 -2.85 -5.61
C ALA A 172 21.63 -2.28 -4.27
N ALA A 173 20.34 -2.50 -3.97
CA ALA A 173 19.73 -2.05 -2.72
C ALA A 173 20.32 -2.75 -1.48
N LEU A 174 20.68 -4.04 -1.56
CA LEU A 174 21.37 -4.78 -0.50
C LEU A 174 22.77 -4.20 -0.24
N LEU A 175 23.57 -4.01 -1.29
CA LEU A 175 24.92 -3.48 -1.19
C LEU A 175 24.95 -2.05 -0.60
N VAL A 176 24.12 -1.17 -1.19
CA VAL A 176 24.04 0.23 -0.76
C VAL A 176 23.39 0.32 0.63
N GLY A 177 22.33 -0.44 0.88
CA GLY A 177 21.65 -0.49 2.17
C GLY A 177 22.56 -0.99 3.28
N TRP A 178 23.33 -2.06 3.03
CA TRP A 178 24.32 -2.56 4.00
C TRP A 178 25.37 -1.50 4.37
N ARG A 179 25.82 -0.70 3.41
CA ARG A 179 26.88 0.30 3.62
C ARG A 179 26.37 1.61 4.21
N PHE A 180 25.17 2.08 3.84
CA PHE A 180 24.73 3.45 4.13
C PHE A 180 23.57 3.55 5.13
N LEU A 181 22.78 2.47 5.34
CA LEU A 181 21.72 2.51 6.34
C LEU A 181 22.31 2.46 7.76
N PRO A 182 21.77 3.27 8.70
CA PRO A 182 22.22 3.27 10.08
C PRO A 182 21.76 2.00 10.80
N GLU A 183 22.60 1.48 11.70
CA GLU A 183 22.16 0.47 12.67
C GLU A 183 21.28 1.14 13.72
N THR A 184 20.08 0.59 13.88
CA THR A 184 19.11 1.12 14.84
C THR A 184 18.57 -0.06 15.65
N LYS A 185 19.04 -0.17 16.88
CA LYS A 185 18.49 -1.09 17.87
C LYS A 185 17.86 -0.27 18.99
N SER A 186 16.62 -0.54 19.35
CA SER A 186 16.07 -0.02 20.57
C SER A 186 16.66 -0.77 21.77
N ARG A 187 17.25 -0.04 22.73
CA ARG A 187 17.67 -0.63 24.02
C ARG A 187 16.48 -1.12 24.86
N GLN A 188 15.27 -0.73 24.49
CA GLN A 188 14.04 -1.03 25.21
C GLN A 188 13.13 -2.03 24.46
N ALA A 189 13.64 -2.67 23.39
CA ALA A 189 12.90 -3.69 22.68
C ALA A 189 12.42 -4.79 23.63
N GLY A 190 11.10 -4.96 23.71
CA GLY A 190 10.47 -6.00 24.52
C GLY A 190 10.69 -7.39 23.91
N CYS A 191 10.34 -8.45 24.63
CA CYS A 191 10.23 -9.78 24.05
C CYS A 191 9.09 -9.78 23.03
N LEU A 192 9.36 -10.36 21.84
CA LEU A 192 8.30 -10.64 20.88
C LEU A 192 7.35 -11.67 21.51
N ASP A 193 6.09 -11.30 21.68
CA ASP A 193 5.06 -12.20 22.15
C ASP A 193 4.52 -13.05 20.97
N PRO A 194 4.81 -14.37 20.92
CA PRO A 194 4.41 -15.21 19.78
C PRO A 194 2.89 -15.23 19.56
N TRP A 195 2.12 -15.13 20.64
CA TRP A 195 0.67 -15.06 20.56
C TRP A 195 0.18 -13.77 19.87
N SER A 196 0.79 -12.63 20.21
CA SER A 196 0.46 -11.36 19.56
C SER A 196 0.84 -11.38 18.08
N LEU A 197 2.00 -11.97 17.73
CA LEU A 197 2.41 -12.16 16.34
C LEU A 197 1.40 -13.02 15.58
N GLY A 198 1.10 -14.23 16.10
CA GLY A 198 0.20 -15.17 15.46
C GLY A 198 -1.23 -14.65 15.32
N SER A 199 -1.78 -14.05 16.39
CA SER A 199 -3.16 -13.55 16.37
C SER A 199 -3.32 -12.32 15.47
N SER A 200 -2.35 -11.40 15.40
CA SER A 200 -2.40 -10.26 14.47
C SER A 200 -2.25 -10.71 13.02
N SER A 201 -1.28 -11.60 12.74
CA SER A 201 -1.05 -12.10 11.38
C SER A 201 -2.23 -12.89 10.86
N LEU A 202 -2.70 -13.89 11.61
CA LEU A 202 -3.85 -14.72 11.20
C LEU A 202 -5.14 -13.89 11.16
N GLY A 203 -5.33 -12.99 12.11
CA GLY A 203 -6.48 -12.08 12.13
C GLY A 203 -6.54 -11.18 10.91
N LEU A 204 -5.41 -10.62 10.47
CA LEU A 204 -5.33 -9.81 9.25
C LEU A 204 -5.54 -10.67 8.00
N VAL A 205 -4.90 -11.83 7.91
CA VAL A 205 -5.06 -12.78 6.77
C VAL A 205 -6.52 -13.15 6.58
N LEU A 206 -7.20 -13.57 7.65
CA LEU A 206 -8.60 -13.98 7.58
C LEU A 206 -9.54 -12.81 7.28
N SER A 207 -9.34 -11.66 7.93
CA SER A 207 -10.22 -10.50 7.72
C SER A 207 -10.06 -9.89 6.33
N LEU A 208 -8.82 -9.68 5.87
CA LEU A 208 -8.57 -9.10 4.56
C LEU A 208 -8.78 -10.11 3.44
N GLY A 209 -8.45 -11.39 3.66
CA GLY A 209 -8.79 -12.46 2.73
C GLY A 209 -10.30 -12.57 2.51
N ALA A 210 -11.11 -12.48 3.58
CA ALA A 210 -12.56 -12.45 3.46
C ALA A 210 -13.07 -11.20 2.71
N LEU A 211 -12.46 -10.03 2.92
CA LEU A 211 -12.80 -8.81 2.17
C LEU A 211 -12.48 -8.94 0.68
N LEU A 212 -11.34 -9.51 0.33
CA LEU A 212 -10.92 -9.68 -1.08
C LEU A 212 -11.71 -10.78 -1.80
N GLN A 213 -12.07 -11.86 -1.09
CA GLN A 213 -12.77 -13.01 -1.68
C GLN A 213 -14.30 -12.91 -1.58
N GLY A 214 -14.82 -12.04 -0.71
CA GLY A 214 -16.25 -11.86 -0.48
C GLY A 214 -17.06 -11.56 -1.73
N PRO A 215 -16.63 -10.63 -2.60
CA PRO A 215 -17.32 -10.35 -3.86
C PRO A 215 -17.43 -11.56 -4.79
N ASN A 216 -16.36 -12.37 -4.88
CA ASN A 216 -16.27 -13.50 -5.79
C ASN A 216 -17.02 -14.75 -5.29
N GLN A 217 -16.93 -15.03 -3.97
CA GLN A 217 -17.55 -16.22 -3.34
C GLN A 217 -18.93 -15.95 -2.77
N GLY A 218 -19.36 -14.68 -2.74
CA GLY A 218 -20.60 -14.22 -2.13
C GLY A 218 -20.48 -13.98 -0.63
N TRP A 219 -20.96 -12.84 -0.17
CA TRP A 219 -20.94 -12.44 1.24
C TRP A 219 -21.75 -13.34 2.17
N ALA A 220 -22.75 -14.05 1.61
CA ALA A 220 -23.56 -15.03 2.34
C ALA A 220 -22.85 -16.39 2.51
N SER A 221 -21.67 -16.59 1.91
CA SER A 221 -20.91 -17.83 2.04
C SER A 221 -20.50 -18.05 3.50
N PRO A 222 -20.79 -19.23 4.09
CA PRO A 222 -20.39 -19.55 5.47
C PRO A 222 -18.88 -19.46 5.67
N ALA A 223 -18.08 -19.76 4.65
CA ALA A 223 -16.62 -19.66 4.69
C ALA A 223 -16.15 -18.21 4.84
N ILE A 224 -16.72 -17.28 4.04
CA ILE A 224 -16.43 -15.85 4.13
C ILE A 224 -16.87 -15.27 5.47
N GLY A 225 -18.10 -15.59 5.90
CA GLY A 225 -18.62 -15.15 7.21
C GLY A 225 -17.79 -15.65 8.37
N ALA A 226 -17.41 -16.94 8.37
CA ALA A 226 -16.55 -17.51 9.39
C ALA A 226 -15.14 -16.90 9.38
N SER A 227 -14.53 -16.73 8.21
CA SER A 227 -13.20 -16.10 8.07
C SER A 227 -13.21 -14.67 8.62
N LEU A 228 -14.21 -13.88 8.29
CA LEU A 228 -14.33 -12.49 8.77
C LEU A 228 -14.56 -12.47 10.30
N LEU A 229 -15.46 -13.30 10.82
CA LEU A 229 -15.75 -13.38 12.25
C LEU A 229 -14.51 -13.81 13.05
N ILE A 230 -13.86 -14.91 12.66
CA ILE A 230 -12.66 -15.42 13.34
C ILE A 230 -11.54 -14.40 13.23
N GLY A 231 -11.34 -13.78 12.07
CA GLY A 231 -10.34 -12.76 11.85
C GLY A 231 -10.54 -11.57 12.77
N LEU A 232 -11.75 -11.02 12.85
CA LEU A 232 -12.10 -9.90 13.74
C LEU A 232 -11.98 -10.27 15.22
N LEU A 233 -12.36 -11.50 15.60
CA LEU A 233 -12.16 -12.01 16.98
C LEU A 233 -10.67 -12.07 17.34
N LEU A 234 -9.83 -12.59 16.47
CA LEU A 234 -8.38 -12.64 16.68
C LEU A 234 -7.77 -11.25 16.80
N LEU A 235 -8.18 -10.29 15.95
CA LEU A 235 -7.74 -8.89 16.05
C LEU A 235 -8.24 -8.23 17.33
N GLY A 236 -9.47 -8.53 17.78
CA GLY A 236 -10.02 -8.08 19.06
C GLY A 236 -9.24 -8.65 20.26
N LEU A 237 -8.91 -9.94 20.23
CA LEU A 237 -8.07 -10.59 21.25
C LEU A 237 -6.64 -10.02 21.24
N PHE A 238 -6.06 -9.81 20.06
CA PHE A 238 -4.78 -9.11 19.91
C PHE A 238 -4.84 -7.73 20.57
N ALA A 239 -5.82 -6.89 20.20
CA ALA A 239 -5.95 -5.55 20.74
C ALA A 239 -6.11 -5.54 22.27
N ARG A 240 -6.95 -6.43 22.81
CA ARG A 240 -7.11 -6.60 24.28
C ARG A 240 -5.80 -7.02 24.95
N ARG A 241 -5.03 -7.90 24.32
CA ARG A 241 -3.75 -8.34 24.85
C ARG A 241 -2.72 -7.20 24.84
N GLN A 242 -2.67 -6.39 23.75
CA GLN A 242 -1.79 -5.22 23.71
C GLN A 242 -2.05 -4.22 24.85
N LEU A 243 -3.30 -4.11 25.33
CA LEU A 243 -3.64 -3.24 26.46
C LEU A 243 -3.15 -3.79 27.81
N LYS A 244 -2.85 -5.08 27.92
CA LYS A 244 -2.44 -5.75 29.17
C LYS A 244 -0.94 -6.01 29.25
N LEU A 245 -0.25 -6.01 28.12
CA LEU A 245 1.19 -6.26 28.09
C LEU A 245 1.96 -5.03 28.58
N SER A 246 3.01 -5.25 29.37
CA SER A 246 3.94 -4.20 29.79
C SER A 246 4.75 -3.60 28.65
N ARG A 247 4.97 -4.39 27.59
CA ARG A 247 5.67 -3.98 26.36
C ARG A 247 4.92 -4.53 25.15
N PRO A 248 3.84 -3.86 24.72
CA PRO A 248 3.03 -4.30 23.59
C PRO A 248 3.74 -4.09 22.26
N LEU A 249 3.43 -4.91 21.24
CA LEU A 249 3.90 -4.76 19.86
C LEU A 249 3.39 -3.45 19.23
N LEU A 250 2.11 -3.16 19.43
CA LEU A 250 1.50 -1.87 19.09
C LEU A 250 1.21 -1.13 20.38
N GLN A 251 2.02 -0.13 20.66
CA GLN A 251 1.86 0.63 21.90
C GLN A 251 0.60 1.48 21.86
N PRO A 252 -0.33 1.31 22.82
CA PRO A 252 -1.58 2.07 22.86
C PRO A 252 -1.38 3.58 22.91
N ALA A 253 -0.25 4.04 23.46
CA ALA A 253 0.13 5.44 23.48
C ALA A 253 0.25 6.06 22.08
N ALA A 254 0.62 5.28 21.05
CA ALA A 254 0.74 5.77 19.67
C ALA A 254 -0.63 6.13 19.08
N TRP A 255 -1.61 5.26 19.19
CA TRP A 255 -2.93 5.47 18.57
C TRP A 255 -3.90 6.30 19.42
N ARG A 256 -3.62 6.51 20.72
CA ARG A 256 -4.39 7.42 21.58
C ARG A 256 -4.17 8.89 21.26
N GLN A 257 -3.07 9.23 20.60
CA GLN A 257 -2.79 10.62 20.23
C GLN A 257 -3.77 11.10 19.13
N PRO A 258 -4.45 12.24 19.32
CA PRO A 258 -5.41 12.76 18.33
C PRO A 258 -4.80 13.02 16.96
N VAL A 259 -3.55 13.53 16.93
CA VAL A 259 -2.81 13.81 15.70
C VAL A 259 -2.58 12.51 14.92
N VAL A 260 -2.14 11.45 15.59
CA VAL A 260 -1.92 10.14 14.95
C VAL A 260 -3.23 9.59 14.40
N ARG A 261 -4.33 9.62 15.18
CA ARG A 261 -5.65 9.17 14.68
C ARG A 261 -6.11 9.95 13.44
N GLY A 262 -5.93 11.27 13.45
CA GLY A 262 -6.24 12.10 12.28
C GLY A 262 -5.40 11.73 11.06
N ALA A 263 -4.11 11.49 11.24
CA ALA A 263 -3.21 11.05 10.20
C ALA A 263 -3.58 9.66 9.64
N LEU A 264 -3.95 8.70 10.51
CA LEU A 264 -4.40 7.36 10.10
C LEU A 264 -5.68 7.42 9.26
N LEU A 265 -6.66 8.23 9.68
CA LEU A 265 -7.89 8.45 8.91
C LEU A 265 -7.61 9.09 7.55
N ALA A 266 -6.69 10.06 7.51
CA ALA A 266 -6.28 10.69 6.25
C ALA A 266 -5.62 9.69 5.29
N LEU A 267 -4.71 8.86 5.78
CA LEU A 267 -4.05 7.83 5.00
C LEU A 267 -5.01 6.74 4.52
N PHE A 268 -5.96 6.33 5.35
CA PHE A 268 -7.03 5.41 5.00
C PHE A 268 -7.89 5.97 3.86
N ALA A 269 -8.43 7.19 4.02
CA ALA A 269 -9.27 7.83 3.01
C ALA A 269 -8.52 8.09 1.70
N MET A 270 -7.25 8.48 1.79
CA MET A 270 -6.41 8.70 0.63
C MET A 270 -6.22 7.42 -0.19
N THR A 271 -5.85 6.30 0.44
CA THR A 271 -5.65 5.03 -0.28
C THR A 271 -6.98 4.45 -0.77
N MET A 272 -8.04 4.60 0.00
CA MET A 272 -9.40 4.27 -0.43
C MET A 272 -9.78 5.05 -1.71
N SER A 273 -9.54 6.36 -1.73
CA SER A 273 -9.83 7.18 -2.91
C SER A 273 -8.98 6.77 -4.11
N PHE A 274 -7.68 6.62 -3.93
CA PHE A 274 -6.78 6.29 -5.03
C PHE A 274 -7.10 4.92 -5.65
N ASN A 275 -7.15 3.87 -4.83
CA ASN A 275 -7.39 2.52 -5.33
C ASN A 275 -8.79 2.38 -5.93
N GLY A 276 -9.79 3.04 -5.34
CA GLY A 276 -11.14 3.05 -5.89
C GLY A 276 -11.23 3.79 -7.23
N ALA A 277 -10.61 4.97 -7.34
CA ALA A 277 -10.56 5.72 -8.59
C ALA A 277 -9.79 4.96 -9.69
N GLN A 278 -8.67 4.33 -9.32
CA GLN A 278 -7.90 3.50 -10.25
C GLN A 278 -8.71 2.28 -10.71
N PHE A 279 -9.40 1.60 -9.81
CA PHE A 279 -10.26 0.45 -10.13
C PHE A 279 -11.34 0.83 -11.13
N LEU A 280 -12.08 1.92 -10.87
CA LEU A 280 -13.12 2.41 -11.77
C LEU A 280 -12.56 2.84 -13.13
N ALA A 281 -11.44 3.57 -13.15
CA ALA A 281 -10.81 4.01 -14.38
C ALA A 281 -10.31 2.83 -15.25
N VAL A 282 -9.68 1.83 -14.62
CA VAL A 282 -9.22 0.62 -15.33
C VAL A 282 -10.38 -0.16 -15.89
N MET A 283 -11.45 -0.31 -15.11
CA MET A 283 -12.66 -1.02 -15.55
C MET A 283 -13.35 -0.31 -16.73
N GLU A 284 -13.49 1.02 -16.67
CA GLU A 284 -14.08 1.84 -17.74
C GLU A 284 -13.27 1.72 -19.05
N LEU A 285 -11.95 1.83 -18.96
CA LEU A 285 -11.05 1.70 -20.09
C LEU A 285 -11.07 0.28 -20.68
N HIS A 286 -11.09 -0.74 -19.83
CA HIS A 286 -11.17 -2.13 -20.26
C HIS A 286 -12.49 -2.42 -21.00
N GLN A 287 -13.63 -1.94 -20.46
CA GLN A 287 -14.94 -2.05 -21.13
C GLN A 287 -15.01 -1.29 -22.47
N ALA A 288 -14.25 -0.20 -22.60
CA ALA A 288 -14.10 0.54 -23.84
C ALA A 288 -13.12 -0.13 -24.85
N GLY A 289 -12.60 -1.33 -24.55
CA GLY A 289 -11.74 -2.10 -25.43
C GLY A 289 -10.28 -1.66 -25.48
N TRP A 290 -9.81 -0.88 -24.49
CA TRP A 290 -8.40 -0.46 -24.42
C TRP A 290 -7.47 -1.62 -24.08
N THR A 291 -6.31 -1.64 -24.73
CA THR A 291 -5.26 -2.62 -24.42
C THR A 291 -4.62 -2.31 -23.05
N PRO A 292 -4.06 -3.32 -22.36
CA PRO A 292 -3.36 -3.10 -21.09
C PRO A 292 -2.28 -2.01 -21.15
N LEU A 293 -1.53 -1.94 -22.26
CA LEU A 293 -0.55 -0.90 -22.52
C LEU A 293 -1.21 0.48 -22.62
N GLY A 294 -2.32 0.59 -23.36
CA GLY A 294 -3.09 1.82 -23.49
C GLY A 294 -3.61 2.32 -22.14
N ILE A 295 -4.15 1.42 -21.32
CA ILE A 295 -4.58 1.72 -19.94
C ILE A 295 -3.41 2.26 -19.12
N GLY A 296 -2.25 1.59 -19.17
CA GLY A 296 -1.03 2.03 -18.49
C GLY A 296 -0.59 3.44 -18.90
N LEU A 297 -0.67 3.78 -20.19
CA LEU A 297 -0.34 5.11 -20.70
C LEU A 297 -1.32 6.20 -20.21
N VAL A 298 -2.61 5.88 -20.05
CA VAL A 298 -3.61 6.80 -19.47
C VAL A 298 -3.34 7.02 -17.97
N LEU A 299 -2.85 6.01 -17.26
CA LEU A 299 -2.49 6.09 -15.85
C LEU A 299 -1.16 6.83 -15.61
N ALA A 300 -0.23 6.83 -16.56
CA ALA A 300 1.13 7.36 -16.39
C ALA A 300 1.20 8.84 -15.92
N PRO A 301 0.40 9.79 -16.45
CA PRO A 301 0.42 11.19 -16.03
C PRO A 301 0.07 11.40 -14.55
N TYR A 302 -0.68 10.46 -13.94
CA TYR A 302 -1.03 10.49 -12.51
C TYR A 302 0.22 10.63 -11.62
N ALA A 303 1.29 9.86 -11.88
CA ALA A 303 2.51 9.92 -11.09
C ALA A 303 3.18 11.30 -11.12
N LEU A 304 3.12 12.00 -12.25
CA LEU A 304 3.65 13.37 -12.39
C LEU A 304 2.86 14.34 -11.51
N VAL A 305 1.54 14.20 -11.46
CA VAL A 305 0.68 15.02 -10.59
C VAL A 305 0.95 14.73 -9.12
N VAL A 306 1.04 13.46 -8.73
CA VAL A 306 1.40 13.07 -7.36
C VAL A 306 2.76 13.64 -6.99
N TRP A 307 3.74 13.57 -7.87
CA TRP A 307 5.07 14.17 -7.66
C TRP A 307 5.01 15.67 -7.45
N ALA A 308 4.35 16.41 -8.32
CA ALA A 308 4.22 17.86 -8.23
C ALA A 308 3.48 18.29 -6.95
N ALA A 309 2.37 17.63 -6.62
CA ALA A 309 1.60 17.86 -5.41
C ALA A 309 2.40 17.51 -4.14
N SER A 310 3.09 16.38 -4.12
CA SER A 310 3.93 15.96 -2.99
C SER A 310 5.09 16.92 -2.75
N ARG A 311 5.74 17.39 -3.83
CA ARG A 311 6.82 18.39 -3.72
C ARG A 311 6.31 19.72 -3.17
N SER A 312 5.11 20.11 -3.54
CA SER A 312 4.47 21.35 -3.10
C SER A 312 3.95 21.25 -1.67
N SER A 313 3.56 20.05 -1.22
CA SER A 313 2.92 19.80 0.07
C SER A 313 3.80 20.21 1.26
N ALA A 314 5.12 20.05 1.17
CA ALA A 314 6.06 20.45 2.22
C ALA A 314 6.03 21.97 2.44
N ARG A 315 6.05 22.77 1.37
CA ARG A 315 5.96 24.24 1.45
C ARG A 315 4.56 24.68 1.86
N LEU A 316 3.54 24.01 1.36
CA LEU A 316 2.16 24.37 1.61
C LEU A 316 1.74 24.05 3.04
N SER A 317 2.22 22.94 3.62
CA SER A 317 2.01 22.59 5.03
C SER A 317 2.67 23.58 5.99
N GLN A 318 3.83 24.14 5.62
CA GLN A 318 4.46 25.20 6.41
C GLN A 318 3.66 26.53 6.39
N ARG A 319 2.99 26.84 5.28
CA ARG A 319 2.20 28.09 5.14
C ARG A 319 0.79 27.99 5.71
N LEU A 320 0.10 26.89 5.43
CA LEU A 320 -1.32 26.70 5.79
C LEU A 320 -1.50 25.92 7.12
N GLY A 321 -0.46 25.23 7.56
CA GLY A 321 -0.52 24.22 8.60
C GLY A 321 -0.93 22.84 8.04
N ALA A 322 -0.37 21.79 8.60
CA ALA A 322 -0.55 20.41 8.12
C ALA A 322 -2.03 19.98 8.11
N GLN A 323 -2.77 20.26 9.19
CA GLN A 323 -4.19 19.88 9.30
C GLN A 323 -5.08 20.54 8.25
N ARG A 324 -4.89 21.85 7.98
CA ARG A 324 -5.65 22.57 6.94
C ARG A 324 -5.35 22.03 5.56
N LEU A 325 -4.08 21.73 5.28
CA LEU A 325 -3.69 21.16 4.00
C LEU A 325 -4.33 19.78 3.78
N ILE A 326 -4.31 18.90 4.79
CA ILE A 326 -4.96 17.59 4.71
C ILE A 326 -6.46 17.75 4.43
N VAL A 327 -7.14 18.66 5.14
CA VAL A 327 -8.57 18.93 4.94
C VAL A 327 -8.86 19.43 3.52
N LEU A 328 -8.05 20.37 2.99
CA LEU A 328 -8.21 20.86 1.64
C LEU A 328 -7.94 19.78 0.57
N ALA A 329 -7.01 18.87 0.84
CA ALA A 329 -6.65 17.80 -0.07
C ALA A 329 -7.72 16.69 -0.16
N TYR A 330 -8.74 16.66 0.71
CA TYR A 330 -9.89 15.79 0.54
C TYR A 330 -10.80 16.20 -0.64
N ALA A 331 -10.87 17.50 -0.95
CA ALA A 331 -11.73 17.98 -2.04
C ALA A 331 -11.37 17.35 -3.40
N PRO A 332 -10.11 17.34 -3.85
CA PRO A 332 -9.75 16.65 -5.08
C PRO A 332 -9.95 15.12 -5.01
N LEU A 333 -9.87 14.47 -3.83
CA LEU A 333 -10.19 13.05 -3.73
C LEU A 333 -11.68 12.78 -3.98
N VAL A 334 -12.57 13.57 -3.39
CA VAL A 334 -14.03 13.47 -3.63
C VAL A 334 -14.36 13.79 -5.08
N LEU A 335 -13.76 14.86 -5.63
CA LEU A 335 -13.96 15.26 -7.02
C LEU A 335 -13.51 14.18 -8.01
N SER A 336 -12.41 13.48 -7.74
CA SER A 336 -11.94 12.34 -8.52
C SER A 336 -13.02 11.27 -8.66
N PHE A 337 -13.62 10.85 -7.53
CA PHE A 337 -14.72 9.88 -7.55
C PHE A 337 -15.96 10.39 -8.27
N MET A 338 -16.31 11.65 -8.06
CA MET A 338 -17.46 12.27 -8.75
C MET A 338 -17.27 12.28 -10.26
N LEU A 339 -16.08 12.64 -10.75
CA LEU A 339 -15.77 12.65 -12.18
C LEU A 339 -15.89 11.24 -12.79
N LEU A 340 -15.40 10.22 -12.09
CA LEU A 340 -15.47 8.83 -12.55
C LEU A 340 -16.89 8.26 -12.43
N ALA A 341 -17.62 8.59 -11.36
CA ALA A 341 -19.01 8.14 -11.20
C ALA A 341 -19.97 8.76 -12.23
N LEU A 342 -19.72 10.00 -12.62
CA LEU A 342 -20.55 10.73 -13.59
C LEU A 342 -20.05 10.57 -15.03
N ALA A 343 -18.98 9.80 -15.26
CA ALA A 343 -18.46 9.53 -16.57
C ALA A 343 -19.56 8.89 -17.45
N PRO A 344 -19.89 9.48 -18.59
CA PRO A 344 -20.93 8.90 -19.46
C PRO A 344 -20.42 7.59 -20.03
N SER A 345 -21.26 6.55 -19.96
CA SER A 345 -21.02 5.23 -20.56
C SER A 345 -20.77 5.28 -22.10
N ARG A 346 -20.82 6.44 -22.72
CA ARG A 346 -20.70 6.69 -24.17
C ARG A 346 -19.81 7.90 -24.51
N GLY A 347 -18.85 8.25 -23.68
CA GLY A 347 -17.95 9.38 -23.90
C GLY A 347 -16.50 8.96 -24.16
N PRO A 348 -15.57 9.91 -24.29
CA PRO A 348 -14.15 9.62 -24.36
C PRO A 348 -13.64 9.10 -22.99
N ALA A 349 -13.89 7.81 -22.76
CA ALA A 349 -13.56 7.10 -21.51
C ALA A 349 -12.13 7.40 -21.00
N ALA A 350 -11.18 7.53 -21.95
CA ALA A 350 -9.80 7.86 -21.60
C ALA A 350 -9.64 9.26 -21.02
N ALA A 351 -10.39 10.24 -21.48
CA ALA A 351 -10.29 11.62 -20.99
C ALA A 351 -10.90 11.75 -19.59
N THR A 352 -12.04 11.13 -19.34
CA THR A 352 -12.70 11.13 -18.02
C THR A 352 -11.88 10.34 -16.98
N ALA A 353 -11.37 9.16 -17.35
CA ALA A 353 -10.49 8.36 -16.51
C ALA A 353 -9.19 9.12 -16.17
N ALA A 354 -8.53 9.70 -17.18
CA ALA A 354 -7.33 10.51 -16.98
C ALA A 354 -7.60 11.71 -16.06
N LEU A 355 -8.67 12.49 -16.34
CA LEU A 355 -9.02 13.66 -15.54
C LEU A 355 -9.33 13.30 -14.08
N GLY A 356 -10.13 12.25 -13.86
CA GLY A 356 -10.46 11.77 -12.52
C GLY A 356 -9.21 11.38 -11.74
N LEU A 357 -8.30 10.63 -12.38
CA LEU A 357 -7.03 10.23 -11.76
C LEU A 357 -6.10 11.41 -11.49
N LEU A 358 -5.95 12.34 -12.44
CA LEU A 358 -5.11 13.53 -12.25
C LEU A 358 -5.58 14.36 -11.07
N VAL A 359 -6.90 14.57 -10.95
CA VAL A 359 -7.50 15.28 -9.82
C VAL A 359 -7.27 14.52 -8.52
N GLY A 360 -7.46 13.20 -8.49
CA GLY A 360 -7.15 12.37 -7.33
C GLY A 360 -5.69 12.41 -6.91
N GLY A 361 -4.78 12.49 -7.90
CA GLY A 361 -3.34 12.64 -7.69
C GLY A 361 -2.95 13.88 -6.89
N LEU A 362 -3.67 15.00 -7.08
CA LEU A 362 -3.47 16.22 -6.26
C LEU A 362 -3.77 15.94 -4.77
N GLY A 363 -4.87 15.26 -4.50
CA GLY A 363 -5.25 14.89 -3.13
C GLY A 363 -4.26 13.91 -2.49
N GLN A 364 -3.84 12.89 -3.22
CA GLN A 364 -2.87 11.91 -2.73
C GLN A 364 -1.52 12.56 -2.44
N GLY A 365 -0.98 13.35 -3.36
CA GLY A 365 0.30 14.04 -3.18
C GLY A 365 0.25 15.07 -2.05
N GLY A 366 -0.92 15.66 -1.79
CA GLY A 366 -1.13 16.57 -0.66
C GLY A 366 -1.17 15.85 0.68
N ILE A 367 -1.86 14.70 0.77
CA ILE A 367 -2.08 13.98 2.05
C ILE A 367 -0.91 13.08 2.42
N ALA A 368 -0.41 12.25 1.48
CA ALA A 368 0.50 11.15 1.80
C ALA A 368 1.75 11.58 2.60
N PRO A 369 2.57 12.55 2.16
CA PRO A 369 3.75 12.94 2.90
C PRO A 369 3.44 13.69 4.19
N VAL A 370 2.41 14.54 4.18
CA VAL A 370 2.05 15.38 5.34
C VAL A 370 1.45 14.54 6.45
N ALA A 371 0.45 13.71 6.17
CA ALA A 371 -0.15 12.85 7.18
C ALA A 371 0.84 11.83 7.76
N THR A 372 1.72 11.27 6.91
CA THR A 372 2.78 10.39 7.39
C THR A 372 3.73 11.15 8.32
N THR A 373 4.18 12.35 7.94
CA THR A 373 5.07 13.18 8.77
C THR A 373 4.42 13.55 10.10
N GLU A 374 3.16 13.97 10.10
CA GLU A 374 2.42 14.31 11.33
C GLU A 374 2.32 13.12 12.28
N ALA A 375 2.03 11.92 11.75
CA ALA A 375 2.02 10.71 12.55
C ALA A 375 3.38 10.44 13.22
N TYR A 376 4.47 10.57 12.47
CA TYR A 376 5.81 10.31 13.00
C TYR A 376 6.35 11.41 13.91
N ASN A 377 6.03 12.69 13.64
CA ASN A 377 6.45 13.80 14.50
C ASN A 377 5.71 13.84 15.85
N ALA A 378 4.49 13.29 15.90
CA ALA A 378 3.74 13.16 17.13
C ALA A 378 4.23 12.02 18.04
N LEU A 379 5.13 11.16 17.55
CA LEU A 379 5.61 9.97 18.27
C LEU A 379 7.07 10.14 18.69
N PRO A 380 7.41 9.76 19.94
CA PRO A 380 8.80 9.65 20.35
C PRO A 380 9.49 8.49 19.59
N PRO A 381 10.83 8.47 19.53
CA PRO A 381 11.61 7.48 18.77
C PRO A 381 11.25 6.02 19.08
N GLU A 382 10.88 5.73 20.32
CA GLU A 382 10.52 4.39 20.81
C GLU A 382 9.16 3.90 20.26
N LEU A 383 8.31 4.79 19.75
CA LEU A 383 6.99 4.49 19.22
C LEU A 383 6.92 4.52 17.67
N LEU A 384 8.04 4.83 17.00
CA LEU A 384 8.07 4.94 15.54
C LEU A 384 7.70 3.62 14.84
N GLY A 385 8.11 2.49 15.40
CA GLY A 385 7.72 1.17 14.89
C GLY A 385 6.21 0.91 14.96
N SER A 386 5.59 1.25 16.11
CA SER A 386 4.13 1.19 16.24
C SER A 386 3.43 2.15 15.26
N GLY A 387 3.97 3.35 15.06
CA GLY A 387 3.51 4.32 14.06
C GLY A 387 3.57 3.77 12.64
N ALA A 388 4.66 3.10 12.27
CA ALA A 388 4.82 2.47 10.96
C ALA A 388 3.78 1.38 10.71
N GLY A 389 3.60 0.47 11.68
CA GLY A 389 2.59 -0.58 11.59
C GLY A 389 1.18 -0.01 11.41
N LEU A 390 0.81 0.99 12.20
CA LEU A 390 -0.49 1.63 12.12
C LEU A 390 -0.72 2.40 10.81
N THR A 391 0.26 3.16 10.32
CA THR A 391 0.15 3.90 9.05
C THR A 391 0.03 2.96 7.85
N MET A 392 0.75 1.85 7.85
CA MET A 392 0.63 0.83 6.83
C MET A 392 -0.71 0.11 6.90
N LEU A 393 -1.16 -0.29 8.10
CA LEU A 393 -2.47 -0.90 8.28
C LEU A 393 -3.60 0.00 7.76
N ALA A 394 -3.58 1.30 8.10
CA ALA A 394 -4.56 2.25 7.61
C ALA A 394 -4.60 2.32 6.07
N ARG A 395 -3.43 2.32 5.41
CA ARG A 395 -3.34 2.32 3.94
C ARG A 395 -3.91 1.03 3.33
N PHE A 396 -3.55 -0.13 3.86
CA PHE A 396 -4.03 -1.41 3.32
C PHE A 396 -5.53 -1.62 3.57
N LEU A 397 -6.02 -1.25 4.74
CA LEU A 397 -7.46 -1.29 5.03
C LEU A 397 -8.25 -0.39 4.07
N GLY A 398 -7.77 0.84 3.83
CA GLY A 398 -8.40 1.75 2.88
C GLY A 398 -8.50 1.16 1.47
N SER A 399 -7.40 0.55 0.99
CA SER A 399 -7.35 -0.13 -0.30
C SER A 399 -8.33 -1.30 -0.37
N SER A 400 -8.28 -2.21 0.61
CA SER A 400 -9.09 -3.44 0.59
C SER A 400 -10.58 -3.17 0.74
N VAL A 401 -10.95 -2.22 1.61
CA VAL A 401 -12.36 -1.86 1.84
C VAL A 401 -12.98 -1.30 0.56
N ILE A 402 -12.31 -0.37 -0.11
CA ILE A 402 -12.91 0.25 -1.30
C ILE A 402 -13.05 -0.76 -2.44
N VAL A 403 -12.05 -1.59 -2.69
CA VAL A 403 -12.11 -2.61 -3.74
C VAL A 403 -13.27 -3.57 -3.45
N ALA A 404 -13.40 -4.08 -2.23
CA ALA A 404 -14.50 -4.97 -1.84
C ALA A 404 -15.88 -4.31 -2.01
N VAL A 405 -16.02 -3.02 -1.66
CA VAL A 405 -17.27 -2.26 -1.83
C VAL A 405 -17.62 -2.05 -3.30
N LEU A 406 -16.63 -1.64 -4.11
CA LEU A 406 -16.85 -1.38 -5.54
C LEU A 406 -17.20 -2.66 -6.30
N ASP A 407 -16.45 -3.72 -6.06
CA ASP A 407 -16.64 -5.02 -6.70
C ASP A 407 -18.01 -5.63 -6.32
N SER A 408 -18.40 -5.55 -5.04
CA SER A 408 -19.72 -5.99 -4.57
C SER A 408 -20.87 -5.19 -5.20
N ALA A 409 -20.71 -3.87 -5.32
CA ALA A 409 -21.73 -3.01 -5.91
C ALA A 409 -21.89 -3.29 -7.42
N LEU A 410 -20.81 -3.60 -8.11
CA LEU A 410 -20.83 -3.97 -9.53
C LEU A 410 -21.43 -5.38 -9.73
N ALA A 411 -21.06 -6.34 -8.89
CA ALA A 411 -21.60 -7.71 -8.96
C ALA A 411 -23.13 -7.76 -8.72
N SER A 412 -23.68 -6.80 -7.96
CA SER A 412 -25.13 -6.68 -7.76
C SER A 412 -25.90 -6.07 -8.94
N GLY A 413 -25.26 -5.82 -10.07
CA GLY A 413 -25.89 -5.18 -11.25
C GLY A 413 -26.17 -3.69 -11.06
N GLY A 414 -25.54 -3.07 -10.06
CA GLY A 414 -25.65 -1.65 -9.78
C GLY A 414 -25.07 -0.79 -10.91
N SER A 415 -25.69 0.38 -11.13
CA SER A 415 -25.18 1.33 -12.10
C SER A 415 -23.78 1.84 -11.69
N PRO A 416 -22.82 2.06 -12.62
CA PRO A 416 -21.43 2.45 -12.31
C PRO A 416 -21.26 3.70 -11.42
N TRP A 417 -22.25 4.58 -11.39
CA TRP A 417 -22.23 5.77 -10.53
C TRP A 417 -22.46 5.48 -9.04
N VAL A 418 -23.14 4.36 -8.69
CA VAL A 418 -23.41 4.00 -7.29
C VAL A 418 -22.13 3.73 -6.50
N PRO A 419 -21.17 2.91 -6.98
CA PRO A 419 -19.88 2.72 -6.32
C PRO A 419 -19.11 4.02 -6.12
N GLY A 420 -19.11 4.91 -7.13
CA GLY A 420 -18.44 6.20 -7.04
C GLY A 420 -19.01 7.10 -5.93
N LEU A 421 -20.34 7.16 -5.82
CA LEU A 421 -21.01 7.92 -4.75
C LEU A 421 -20.73 7.32 -3.35
N ILE A 422 -20.71 5.99 -3.22
CA ILE A 422 -20.34 5.33 -1.95
C ILE A 422 -18.92 5.70 -1.56
N GLY A 423 -17.96 5.62 -2.50
CA GLY A 423 -16.58 6.02 -2.27
C GLY A 423 -16.45 7.47 -1.82
N ALA A 424 -17.12 8.40 -2.50
CA ALA A 424 -17.15 9.81 -2.13
C ALA A 424 -17.76 10.04 -0.74
N ALA A 425 -18.85 9.35 -0.42
CA ALA A 425 -19.50 9.44 0.89
C ALA A 425 -18.59 8.94 2.03
N LEU A 426 -17.87 7.83 1.83
CA LEU A 426 -16.92 7.30 2.81
C LEU A 426 -15.75 8.27 3.04
N ILE A 427 -15.24 8.92 1.98
CA ILE A 427 -14.19 9.94 2.10
C ILE A 427 -14.71 11.16 2.88
N CYS A 428 -15.93 11.61 2.60
CA CYS A 428 -16.57 12.71 3.34
C CYS A 428 -16.78 12.36 4.82
N LEU A 429 -17.11 11.10 5.13
CA LEU A 429 -17.20 10.61 6.50
C LEU A 429 -15.85 10.67 7.21
N CYS A 430 -14.78 10.19 6.58
CA CYS A 430 -13.41 10.28 7.11
C CYS A 430 -13.01 11.74 7.36
N TRP A 431 -13.33 12.62 6.42
CA TRP A 431 -13.10 14.06 6.58
C TRP A 431 -13.82 14.65 7.78
N ARG A 432 -15.12 14.32 7.99
CA ARG A 432 -15.89 14.76 9.17
C ARG A 432 -15.28 14.26 10.47
N LEU A 433 -14.87 12.99 10.52
CA LEU A 433 -14.27 12.38 11.72
C LEU A 433 -12.92 12.99 12.08
N GLN A 434 -12.22 13.56 11.09
CA GLN A 434 -10.93 14.21 11.29
C GLN A 434 -11.05 15.65 11.78
N GLN A 435 -12.21 16.30 11.58
CA GLN A 435 -12.40 17.66 12.10
C GLN A 435 -12.32 17.66 13.63
N PRO A 436 -11.55 18.58 14.24
CA PRO A 436 -11.55 18.71 15.69
C PRO A 436 -12.98 18.99 16.12
N GLN A 437 -13.54 18.14 16.98
CA GLN A 437 -14.78 18.47 17.66
C GLN A 437 -14.52 19.82 18.32
N ARG A 438 -15.15 20.88 17.82
CA ARG A 438 -15.21 22.16 18.53
C ARG A 438 -15.83 21.82 19.89
N ARG A 439 -14.99 21.73 20.92
CA ARG A 439 -15.48 21.75 22.29
C ARG A 439 -16.14 23.12 22.46
N ASN A 440 -17.46 23.11 22.47
CA ASN A 440 -18.27 24.21 22.99
C ASN A 440 -17.95 24.38 24.49
#